data_55af174374c07305814aacc86677ec8a
#
_entry.id   55af174374c07305814aacc86677ec8a
#
_cell.length_a   1.000
_cell.length_b   1.000
_cell.length_c   1.000
_cell.angle_alpha   90.00
_cell.angle_beta   90.00
_cell.angle_gamma   90.00
#
_symmetry.space_group_name_H-M   'P 1'
#
loop_
_entity.id
_entity.type
_entity.pdbx_description
1 polymer ?
#
loop_
_entity_poly.entity_id
_entity_poly.type
_entity_poly.pdbx_seq_one_letter_code
_entity_poly.pdbx_strand_id
1 'polypeptide(L)'
;MAKPKAKKAKRREKKNVVHGQAHIKSTFNNTIVTITDLQGNTISWASAGNVGFKGSRKSTPFAAQLAAEKAARAAQEHGLQKVDVFVKGPGSGRETAIRSLAATGLEVAGIQDVTPVPHNGVRPKKRRRV
;
A
#
# COMPACT_ATOMS: atom_id res chain seq x y z
N MET A 1 19.62 42.03 5.15
CA MET A 1 19.91 40.70 4.63
C MET A 1 18.67 39.86 4.70
N ALA A 2 18.09 39.54 3.57
CA ALA A 2 16.91 38.73 3.54
C ALA A 2 17.26 37.33 4.06
N LYS A 3 16.64 36.91 5.15
CA LYS A 3 16.69 35.51 5.54
C LYS A 3 16.31 34.65 4.34
N PRO A 4 17.11 33.61 4.00
CA PRO A 4 16.65 32.68 3.01
C PRO A 4 15.27 32.25 3.47
N LYS A 5 14.26 32.55 2.70
CA LYS A 5 12.92 32.04 2.96
C LYS A 5 13.07 30.51 3.11
N ALA A 6 12.88 30.04 4.34
CA ALA A 6 12.70 28.62 4.53
C ALA A 6 11.84 28.15 3.38
N LYS A 7 12.37 27.26 2.57
CA LYS A 7 11.59 26.70 1.47
C LYS A 7 10.29 26.22 2.09
N LYS A 8 9.24 26.97 1.89
CA LYS A 8 7.90 26.50 2.23
C LYS A 8 7.77 25.14 1.58
N ALA A 9 7.73 24.10 2.39
CA ALA A 9 7.35 22.81 1.89
C ALA A 9 6.15 23.06 0.97
N LYS A 10 6.30 22.73 -0.30
CA LYS A 10 5.20 22.84 -1.24
C LYS A 10 3.98 22.21 -0.58
N ARG A 11 2.97 23.00 -0.29
CA ARG A 11 1.69 22.45 0.13
C ARG A 11 1.31 21.40 -0.89
N ARG A 12 1.32 20.17 -0.48
CA ARG A 12 0.72 19.11 -1.29
C ARG A 12 -0.71 19.52 -1.54
N GLU A 13 -1.05 19.75 -2.79
CA GLU A 13 -2.43 19.97 -3.16
C GLU A 13 -3.25 18.80 -2.66
N LYS A 14 -4.27 19.08 -1.87
CA LYS A 14 -5.22 18.05 -1.47
C LYS A 14 -5.93 17.58 -2.71
N LYS A 15 -5.63 16.38 -3.14
CA LYS A 15 -6.38 15.73 -4.21
C LYS A 15 -7.76 15.40 -3.64
N ASN A 16 -8.79 15.75 -4.38
CA ASN A 16 -10.15 15.40 -3.99
C ASN A 16 -10.56 14.12 -4.72
N VAL A 17 -10.27 12.98 -4.12
CA VAL A 17 -10.56 11.66 -4.70
C VAL A 17 -11.49 10.91 -3.75
N VAL A 18 -12.72 10.66 -4.17
CA VAL A 18 -13.73 9.96 -3.37
C VAL A 18 -13.63 8.45 -3.55
N HIS A 19 -13.39 7.98 -4.76
CA HIS A 19 -13.25 6.58 -5.10
C HIS A 19 -11.85 6.31 -5.66
N GLY A 20 -11.15 5.37 -5.08
CA GLY A 20 -9.80 5.02 -5.50
C GLY A 20 -9.56 3.52 -5.50
N GLN A 21 -8.31 3.17 -5.65
CA GLN A 21 -7.84 1.78 -5.65
C GLN A 21 -6.81 1.60 -4.56
N ALA A 22 -6.88 0.49 -3.85
CA ALA A 22 -5.86 0.09 -2.89
C ALA A 22 -5.10 -1.12 -3.46
N HIS A 23 -3.81 -0.94 -3.71
CA HIS A 23 -2.94 -1.99 -4.21
C HIS A 23 -2.11 -2.54 -3.06
N ILE A 24 -2.35 -3.79 -2.71
CA ILE A 24 -1.64 -4.47 -1.63
C ILE A 24 -0.70 -5.48 -2.25
N LYS A 25 0.60 -5.27 -2.08
CA LYS A 25 1.63 -6.22 -2.46
C LYS A 25 2.15 -6.88 -1.20
N SER A 26 1.85 -8.15 -1.02
CA SER A 26 2.27 -8.92 0.15
C SER A 26 3.24 -10.02 -0.25
N THR A 27 4.46 -9.91 0.22
CA THR A 27 5.48 -10.94 0.04
C THR A 27 5.73 -11.63 1.38
N PHE A 28 6.54 -12.68 1.38
CA PHE A 28 6.91 -13.37 2.62
C PHE A 28 7.72 -12.47 3.56
N ASN A 29 8.32 -11.40 3.05
CA ASN A 29 9.21 -10.53 3.82
C ASN A 29 8.61 -9.16 4.14
N ASN A 30 7.56 -8.73 3.44
CA ASN A 30 7.04 -7.38 3.59
C ASN A 30 5.62 -7.25 3.02
N THR A 31 4.94 -6.19 3.42
CA THR A 31 3.66 -5.81 2.85
C THR A 31 3.71 -4.33 2.50
N ILE A 32 3.33 -4.00 1.27
CA ILE A 32 3.28 -2.62 0.77
C ILE A 32 1.83 -2.32 0.38
N VAL A 33 1.31 -1.23 0.89
CA VAL A 33 -0.04 -0.75 0.56
C VAL A 33 0.08 0.58 -0.16
N THR A 34 -0.42 0.64 -1.38
CA THR A 34 -0.42 1.85 -2.19
C THR A 34 -1.86 2.20 -2.53
N ILE A 35 -2.28 3.42 -2.23
CA ILE A 35 -3.62 3.89 -2.54
C ILE A 35 -3.52 4.89 -3.68
N THR A 36 -4.29 4.64 -4.73
CA THR A 36 -4.29 5.42 -5.96
C THR A 36 -5.69 5.91 -6.30
N ASP A 37 -5.78 6.83 -7.23
CA ASP A 37 -7.06 7.16 -7.86
C ASP A 37 -7.42 6.09 -8.91
N LEU A 38 -8.57 6.23 -9.58
CA LEU A 38 -9.00 5.27 -10.58
C LEU A 38 -8.10 5.23 -11.83
N GLN A 39 -7.29 6.26 -12.03
CA GLN A 39 -6.36 6.34 -13.14
C GLN A 39 -4.99 5.75 -12.81
N GLY A 40 -4.75 5.37 -11.55
CA GLY A 40 -3.51 4.80 -11.11
C GLY A 40 -2.49 5.79 -10.52
N ASN A 41 -2.87 7.06 -10.36
CA ASN A 41 -1.99 8.05 -9.73
C ASN A 41 -1.95 7.85 -8.23
N THR A 42 -0.77 7.69 -7.66
CA THR A 42 -0.60 7.43 -6.23
C THR A 42 -1.02 8.61 -5.37
N ILE A 43 -1.91 8.34 -4.42
CA ILE A 43 -2.35 9.32 -3.42
C ILE A 43 -1.51 9.17 -2.14
N SER A 44 -1.37 7.95 -1.66
CA SER A 44 -0.60 7.63 -0.46
C SER A 44 -0.07 6.21 -0.53
N TRP A 45 0.94 5.94 0.27
CA TRP A 45 1.48 4.58 0.39
C TRP A 45 2.11 4.39 1.76
N ALA A 46 2.20 3.16 2.19
CA ALA A 46 2.93 2.77 3.37
C ALA A 46 3.38 1.33 3.23
N SER A 47 4.42 0.98 3.96
CA SER A 47 4.93 -0.39 4.01
C SER A 47 5.28 -0.75 5.44
N ALA A 48 5.51 -2.03 5.70
CA ALA A 48 5.93 -2.45 7.02
C ALA A 48 7.25 -1.78 7.43
N GLY A 49 8.17 -1.58 6.50
CA GLY A 49 9.42 -0.85 6.76
C GLY A 49 9.19 0.63 7.06
N ASN A 50 8.25 1.26 6.38
CA ASN A 50 7.90 2.67 6.54
C ASN A 50 7.26 2.96 7.91
N VAL A 51 6.57 2.00 8.51
CA VAL A 51 5.98 2.15 9.85
C VAL A 51 6.92 1.74 10.99
N GLY A 52 8.18 1.45 10.68
CA GLY A 52 9.22 1.23 11.68
C GLY A 52 9.62 -0.22 11.93
N PHE A 53 9.07 -1.18 11.22
CA PHE A 53 9.48 -2.59 11.35
C PHE A 53 10.75 -2.86 10.55
N LYS A 54 11.60 -3.73 11.07
CA LYS A 54 12.85 -4.11 10.43
C LYS A 54 12.99 -5.63 10.37
N GLY A 55 13.68 -6.12 9.35
CA GLY A 55 13.99 -7.54 9.20
C GLY A 55 12.76 -8.42 9.12
N SER A 56 12.75 -9.52 9.84
CA SER A 56 11.65 -10.50 9.84
C SER A 56 10.34 -9.95 10.39
N ARG A 57 10.37 -8.88 11.17
CA ARG A 57 9.16 -8.24 11.72
C ARG A 57 8.28 -7.62 10.64
N LYS A 58 8.86 -7.27 9.49
CA LYS A 58 8.09 -6.73 8.35
C LYS A 58 7.10 -7.74 7.75
N SER A 59 7.32 -9.01 7.96
CA SER A 59 6.47 -10.06 7.42
C SER A 59 5.25 -10.38 8.31
N THR A 60 5.14 -9.75 9.47
CA THR A 60 4.05 -10.05 10.41
C THR A 60 2.73 -9.42 9.97
N PRO A 61 1.58 -10.04 10.28
CA PRO A 61 0.27 -9.43 10.01
C PRO A 61 0.07 -8.11 10.73
N PHE A 62 0.65 -7.94 11.92
CA PHE A 62 0.58 -6.69 12.67
C PHE A 62 1.25 -5.54 11.91
N ALA A 63 2.40 -5.80 11.29
CA ALA A 63 3.09 -4.81 10.45
C ALA A 63 2.22 -4.42 9.24
N ALA A 64 1.57 -5.39 8.60
CA ALA A 64 0.66 -5.14 7.49
C ALA A 64 -0.54 -4.28 7.93
N GLN A 65 -1.07 -4.55 9.11
CA GLN A 65 -2.15 -3.76 9.69
C GLN A 65 -1.76 -2.29 9.84
N LEU A 66 -0.61 -2.01 10.45
CA LEU A 66 -0.14 -0.65 10.64
C LEU A 66 0.15 0.06 9.31
N ALA A 67 0.73 -0.65 8.34
CA ALA A 67 0.97 -0.11 7.01
C ALA A 67 -0.34 0.29 6.32
N ALA A 68 -1.34 -0.58 6.35
CA ALA A 68 -2.65 -0.31 5.76
C ALA A 68 -3.35 0.87 6.45
N GLU A 69 -3.31 0.93 7.77
CA GLU A 69 -3.88 2.05 8.52
C GLU A 69 -3.22 3.38 8.17
N LYS A 70 -1.90 3.41 8.10
CA LYS A 70 -1.16 4.63 7.76
C LYS A 70 -1.52 5.11 6.36
N ALA A 71 -1.52 4.22 5.37
CA ALA A 71 -1.86 4.55 3.99
C ALA A 71 -3.31 5.05 3.89
N ALA A 72 -4.24 4.38 4.56
CA ALA A 72 -5.65 4.73 4.54
C ALA A 72 -5.91 6.10 5.17
N ARG A 73 -5.32 6.39 6.33
CA ARG A 73 -5.47 7.69 6.98
C ARG A 73 -4.94 8.82 6.14
N ALA A 74 -3.78 8.64 5.52
CA ALA A 74 -3.20 9.65 4.62
C ALA A 74 -4.10 9.87 3.40
N ALA A 75 -4.69 8.82 2.85
CA ALA A 75 -5.62 8.92 1.72
C ALA A 75 -6.93 9.61 2.11
N GLN A 76 -7.41 9.37 3.32
CA GLN A 76 -8.65 10.01 3.80
C GLN A 76 -8.51 11.54 3.90
N GLU A 77 -7.31 12.05 4.13
CA GLU A 77 -7.04 13.49 4.10
C GLU A 77 -7.32 14.08 2.72
N HIS A 78 -7.25 13.28 1.67
CA HIS A 78 -7.58 13.68 0.29
C HIS A 78 -9.04 13.39 -0.08
N GLY A 79 -9.88 13.07 0.91
CA GLY A 79 -11.30 12.85 0.69
C GLY A 79 -11.70 11.43 0.29
N LEU A 80 -10.80 10.47 0.35
CA LEU A 80 -11.08 9.10 -0.07
C LEU A 80 -12.13 8.46 0.85
N GLN A 81 -13.15 7.84 0.27
CA GLN A 81 -14.24 7.19 0.99
C GLN A 81 -14.42 5.73 0.59
N LYS A 82 -14.12 5.39 -0.65
CA LYS A 82 -14.38 4.07 -1.23
C LYS A 82 -13.17 3.58 -2.01
N VAL A 83 -12.82 2.31 -1.87
CA VAL A 83 -11.68 1.72 -2.58
C VAL A 83 -12.05 0.37 -3.18
N ASP A 84 -11.47 0.08 -4.34
CA ASP A 84 -11.39 -1.26 -4.89
C ASP A 84 -10.03 -1.83 -4.52
N VAL A 85 -10.00 -3.02 -3.92
CA VAL A 85 -8.78 -3.63 -3.42
C VAL A 85 -8.21 -4.62 -4.43
N PHE A 86 -6.96 -4.43 -4.79
CA PHE A 86 -6.22 -5.34 -5.65
C PHE A 86 -5.08 -5.94 -4.84
N VAL A 87 -5.12 -7.24 -4.61
CA VAL A 87 -4.14 -7.95 -3.78
C VAL A 87 -3.20 -8.76 -4.64
N LYS A 88 -1.92 -8.67 -4.36
CA LYS A 88 -0.88 -9.36 -5.11
C LYS A 88 0.11 -10.02 -4.15
N GLY A 89 0.41 -11.29 -4.39
CA GLY A 89 1.45 -12.02 -3.68
C GLY A 89 0.92 -12.92 -2.56
N PRO A 90 1.76 -13.85 -2.08
CA PRO A 90 1.35 -14.90 -1.14
C PRO A 90 1.56 -14.57 0.34
N GLY A 91 1.94 -13.36 0.69
CA GLY A 91 2.31 -12.99 2.06
C GLY A 91 1.17 -13.11 3.06
N SER A 92 1.51 -13.27 4.33
CA SER A 92 0.54 -13.42 5.41
C SER A 92 -0.24 -12.15 5.73
N GLY A 93 0.24 -11.00 5.27
CA GLY A 93 -0.41 -9.70 5.52
C GLY A 93 -1.60 -9.37 4.64
N ARG A 94 -1.94 -10.21 3.67
CA ARG A 94 -3.00 -9.93 2.69
C ARG A 94 -4.34 -9.60 3.35
N GLU A 95 -4.87 -10.54 4.11
CA GLU A 95 -6.19 -10.40 4.74
C GLU A 95 -6.20 -9.31 5.80
N THR A 96 -5.14 -9.24 6.60
CA THR A 96 -5.01 -8.24 7.66
C THR A 96 -5.00 -6.84 7.09
N ALA A 97 -4.29 -6.61 5.98
CA ALA A 97 -4.27 -5.31 5.31
C ALA A 97 -5.66 -4.92 4.80
N ILE A 98 -6.39 -5.85 4.18
CA ILE A 98 -7.76 -5.60 3.71
C ILE A 98 -8.69 -5.23 4.86
N ARG A 99 -8.64 -5.99 5.95
CA ARG A 99 -9.44 -5.73 7.15
C ARG A 99 -9.13 -4.37 7.76
N SER A 100 -7.85 -3.99 7.76
CA SER A 100 -7.42 -2.70 8.30
C SER A 100 -7.90 -1.54 7.47
N LEU A 101 -7.94 -1.67 6.14
CA LEU A 101 -8.53 -0.65 5.27
C LEU A 101 -10.01 -0.44 5.60
N ALA A 102 -10.76 -1.51 5.79
CA ALA A 102 -12.17 -1.43 6.18
C ALA A 102 -12.34 -0.83 7.58
N ALA A 103 -11.46 -1.18 8.51
CA ALA A 103 -11.52 -0.70 9.90
C ALA A 103 -11.24 0.80 10.03
N THR A 104 -10.49 1.40 9.10
CA THR A 104 -10.24 2.84 9.10
C THR A 104 -11.42 3.68 8.62
N GLY A 105 -12.48 3.04 8.18
CA GLY A 105 -13.69 3.71 7.70
C GLY A 105 -13.83 3.80 6.19
N LEU A 106 -12.90 3.20 5.44
CA LEU A 106 -13.03 3.11 3.99
C LEU A 106 -14.01 2.01 3.60
N GLU A 107 -14.87 2.32 2.65
CA GLU A 107 -15.76 1.31 2.07
C GLU A 107 -14.99 0.49 1.05
N VAL A 108 -14.92 -0.82 1.26
CA VAL A 108 -14.30 -1.74 0.30
C VAL A 108 -15.36 -2.21 -0.68
N ALA A 109 -15.28 -1.70 -1.91
CA ALA A 109 -16.28 -1.99 -2.95
C ALA A 109 -16.08 -3.37 -3.57
N GLY A 110 -14.84 -3.81 -3.68
CA GLY A 110 -14.52 -5.10 -4.28
C GLY A 110 -13.10 -5.50 -3.95
N ILE A 111 -12.83 -6.80 -4.00
CA ILE A 111 -11.50 -7.36 -3.74
C ILE A 111 -11.15 -8.28 -4.90
N GLN A 112 -10.01 -8.04 -5.53
CA GLN A 112 -9.54 -8.85 -6.64
C GLN A 112 -8.09 -9.28 -6.40
N ASP A 113 -7.81 -10.55 -6.63
CA ASP A 113 -6.44 -11.07 -6.58
C ASP A 113 -5.82 -10.91 -7.97
N VAL A 114 -4.75 -10.12 -8.04
CA VAL A 114 -4.04 -9.83 -9.28
C VAL A 114 -2.64 -10.46 -9.30
N THR A 115 -2.42 -11.47 -8.48
CA THR A 115 -1.14 -12.18 -8.43
C THR A 115 -0.78 -12.71 -9.83
N PRO A 116 0.40 -12.33 -10.39
CA PRO A 116 0.75 -12.79 -11.72
C PRO A 116 1.07 -14.28 -11.73
N VAL A 117 0.45 -15.00 -12.66
CA VAL A 117 0.72 -16.41 -12.90
C VAL A 117 1.23 -16.55 -14.34
N PRO A 118 2.52 -16.90 -14.54
CA PRO A 118 3.06 -17.03 -15.89
C PRO A 118 2.46 -18.25 -16.61
N HIS A 119 2.15 -18.08 -17.88
CA HIS A 119 1.73 -19.17 -18.75
C HIS A 119 2.96 -19.81 -19.40
N ASN A 120 3.84 -20.47 -18.59
CA ASN A 120 5.13 -20.99 -19.05
C ASN A 120 6.05 -19.92 -19.66
N GLY A 121 6.06 -18.73 -19.08
CA GLY A 121 6.86 -17.61 -19.59
C GLY A 121 8.37 -17.84 -19.53
N VAL A 122 9.11 -16.84 -19.08
CA VAL A 122 10.58 -16.92 -19.03
C VAL A 122 11.02 -18.00 -18.04
N ARG A 123 12.04 -18.77 -18.45
CA ARG A 123 12.65 -19.80 -17.60
C ARG A 123 13.21 -19.15 -16.33
N PRO A 124 12.83 -19.61 -15.12
CA PRO A 124 13.39 -19.06 -13.89
C PRO A 124 14.88 -19.34 -13.77
N LYS A 125 15.56 -18.52 -12.98
CA LYS A 125 16.97 -18.73 -12.67
C LYS A 125 17.15 -20.08 -11.98
N LYS A 126 18.26 -20.73 -12.29
CA LYS A 126 18.65 -21.95 -11.60
C LYS A 126 18.83 -21.68 -10.11
N ARG A 127 18.52 -22.71 -9.33
CA ARG A 127 18.75 -22.69 -7.90
C ARG A 127 20.23 -22.40 -7.61
N ARG A 128 20.50 -21.48 -6.70
CA ARG A 128 21.86 -21.18 -6.29
C ARG A 128 22.47 -22.42 -5.64
N ARG A 129 23.65 -22.83 -6.09
CA ARG A 129 24.42 -23.87 -5.42
C ARG A 129 24.88 -23.35 -4.07
N VAL A 130 24.55 -24.06 -3.04
CA VAL A 130 24.97 -23.77 -1.66
C VAL A 130 26.22 -24.57 -1.36
#